data_17d4db5969965d8422b728b16d854089
#
_entry.id   17d4db5969965d8422b728b16d854089
#
_cell.length_a   1.000
_cell.length_b   1.000
_cell.length_c   1.000
_cell.angle_alpha   90.00
_cell.angle_beta   90.00
_cell.angle_gamma   90.00
#
_symmetry.space_group_name_H-M   'P 1'
#
loop_
_entity.id
_entity.type
_entity.pdbx_description
1 polymer ?
#
loop_
_entity_poly.entity_id
_entity_poly.type
_entity_poly.pdbx_seq_one_letter_code
_entity_poly.pdbx_strand_id
1 'polypeptide(L)'
;MIKVSVMYPNNAGARFDHDYYRDKHMPMLKQKMGDACKSYTIDKGLAGGAPGAPAPYIGMCHIFCDSVESFQAAFGPHAKAIMADVANYTDLKPVMQISEVVVG
;
A
#
# COMPACT_ATOMS: atom_id res chain seq x y z
N MET A 1 -13.17 -0.83 12.21
CA MET A 1 -11.89 -0.46 11.56
C MET A 1 -11.64 -1.39 10.39
N ILE A 2 -11.37 -0.84 9.26
CA ILE A 2 -10.97 -1.60 8.07
C ILE A 2 -9.50 -1.33 7.76
N LYS A 3 -8.92 -2.23 6.98
CA LYS A 3 -7.55 -2.14 6.51
C LYS A 3 -7.55 -2.31 4.99
N VAL A 4 -6.94 -1.36 4.29
CA VAL A 4 -6.72 -1.46 2.84
C VAL A 4 -5.28 -1.90 2.63
N SER A 5 -5.11 -3.09 2.08
CA SER A 5 -3.78 -3.65 1.81
C SER A 5 -3.46 -3.49 0.33
N VAL A 6 -2.31 -2.87 0.05
CA VAL A 6 -1.79 -2.68 -1.31
C VAL A 6 -0.49 -3.47 -1.38
N MET A 7 -0.47 -4.53 -2.18
CA MET A 7 0.59 -5.53 -2.19
C MET A 7 1.24 -5.60 -3.57
N TYR A 8 2.55 -5.43 -3.63
CA TYR A 8 3.30 -5.43 -4.88
C TYR A 8 4.00 -6.78 -5.07
N PRO A 9 3.63 -7.58 -6.08
CA PRO A 9 4.22 -8.90 -6.29
C PRO A 9 5.74 -8.83 -6.50
N ASN A 10 6.46 -9.81 -5.95
CA ASN A 10 7.91 -9.85 -6.05
C ASN A 10 8.32 -10.59 -7.34
N ASN A 11 8.25 -9.88 -8.46
CA ASN A 11 8.62 -10.44 -9.77
C ASN A 11 10.11 -10.20 -10.02
N ALA A 12 10.79 -11.23 -10.55
CA ALA A 12 12.22 -11.13 -10.86
C ALA A 12 12.47 -9.97 -11.85
N GLY A 13 13.47 -9.15 -11.55
CA GLY A 13 13.83 -8.01 -12.39
C GLY A 13 12.95 -6.79 -12.25
N ALA A 14 11.91 -6.85 -11.42
CA ALA A 14 11.02 -5.71 -11.19
C ALA A 14 11.71 -4.62 -10.38
N ARG A 15 11.36 -3.37 -10.67
CA ARG A 15 11.87 -2.21 -9.94
C ARG A 15 10.88 -1.84 -8.82
N PHE A 16 11.39 -1.59 -7.63
CA PHE A 16 10.61 -1.02 -6.54
C PHE A 16 11.52 -0.14 -5.68
N ASP A 17 11.32 1.17 -5.73
CA ASP A 17 12.09 2.14 -4.98
C ASP A 17 11.45 2.33 -3.61
N HIS A 18 11.94 1.58 -2.61
CA HIS A 18 11.42 1.62 -1.25
C HIS A 18 11.56 2.99 -0.60
N ASP A 19 12.65 3.71 -0.90
CA ASP A 19 12.89 5.03 -0.32
C ASP A 19 11.88 6.05 -0.83
N TYR A 20 11.60 6.04 -2.12
CA TYR A 20 10.57 6.91 -2.71
C TYR A 20 9.19 6.58 -2.13
N TYR A 21 8.87 5.30 -2.02
CA TYR A 21 7.59 4.85 -1.49
C TYR A 21 7.36 5.35 -0.06
N ARG A 22 8.38 5.21 0.78
CA ARG A 22 8.36 5.66 2.18
C ARG A 22 8.33 7.18 2.31
N ASP A 23 9.16 7.88 1.52
CA ASP A 23 9.44 9.30 1.76
C ASP A 23 8.57 10.24 0.93
N LYS A 24 8.02 9.78 -0.19
CA LYS A 24 7.26 10.58 -1.14
C LYS A 24 5.83 10.09 -1.35
N HIS A 25 5.65 8.82 -1.73
CA HIS A 25 4.35 8.32 -2.16
C HIS A 25 3.36 8.24 -0.99
N MET A 26 3.73 7.55 0.07
CA MET A 26 2.81 7.35 1.20
C MET A 26 2.52 8.64 1.98
N PRO A 27 3.50 9.55 2.21
CA PRO A 27 3.18 10.85 2.78
C PRO A 27 2.21 11.67 1.92
N MET A 28 2.33 11.61 0.60
CA MET A 28 1.40 12.26 -0.32
C MET A 28 -0.01 11.68 -0.19
N LEU A 29 -0.13 10.35 -0.13
CA LEU A 29 -1.42 9.66 0.08
C LEU A 29 -2.06 10.10 1.39
N LYS A 30 -1.29 10.12 2.48
CA LYS A 30 -1.79 10.55 3.79
C LYS A 30 -2.28 12.00 3.76
N GLN A 31 -1.54 12.88 3.11
CA GLN A 31 -1.92 14.28 2.97
C GLN A 31 -3.24 14.43 2.23
N LYS A 32 -3.40 13.69 1.12
CA LYS A 32 -4.60 13.77 0.30
C LYS A 32 -5.82 13.17 0.99
N MET A 33 -5.66 12.07 1.72
CA MET A 33 -6.75 11.43 2.44
C MET A 33 -7.10 12.16 3.75
N GLY A 34 -6.15 12.86 4.34
CA GLY A 34 -6.37 13.59 5.59
C GLY A 34 -6.74 12.66 6.73
N ASP A 35 -7.71 13.09 7.56
CA ASP A 35 -8.08 12.37 8.79
C ASP A 35 -8.76 11.03 8.53
N ALA A 36 -9.22 10.75 7.32
CA ALA A 36 -9.79 9.45 6.98
C ALA A 36 -8.75 8.34 7.05
N CYS A 37 -7.49 8.64 6.75
CA CYS A 37 -6.38 7.74 6.97
C CYS A 37 -5.96 7.85 8.44
N LYS A 38 -6.40 6.92 9.28
CA LYS A 38 -6.08 6.94 10.72
C LYS A 38 -4.62 6.65 10.97
N SER A 39 -4.08 5.69 10.21
CA SER A 39 -2.67 5.34 10.23
C SER A 39 -2.36 4.51 8.99
N TYR A 40 -1.09 4.30 8.73
CA TYR A 40 -0.67 3.33 7.72
C TYR A 40 0.66 2.70 8.13
N THR A 41 0.90 1.51 7.59
CA THR A 41 2.19 0.82 7.71
C THR A 41 2.75 0.55 6.32
N ILE A 42 4.07 0.46 6.24
CA ILE A 42 4.79 0.08 5.04
C ILE A 42 5.64 -1.12 5.38
N ASP A 43 5.52 -2.19 4.59
CA ASP A 43 6.27 -3.42 4.82
C ASP A 43 7.18 -3.70 3.63
N LYS A 44 8.42 -4.07 3.93
CA LYS A 44 9.37 -4.53 2.93
C LYS A 44 9.49 -6.05 3.02
N GLY A 45 9.31 -6.75 1.89
CA GLY A 45 9.40 -8.20 1.87
C GLY A 45 10.82 -8.69 2.21
N LEU A 46 10.90 -9.66 3.11
CA LEU A 46 12.19 -10.25 3.53
C LEU A 46 12.30 -11.71 3.15
N ALA A 47 11.23 -12.50 3.33
CA ALA A 47 11.24 -13.94 3.11
C ALA A 47 9.83 -14.46 2.94
N GLY A 48 9.70 -15.64 2.34
CA GLY A 48 8.46 -16.38 2.30
C GLY A 48 8.27 -17.24 3.55
N GLY A 49 7.13 -17.94 3.61
CA GLY A 49 6.79 -18.78 4.74
C GLY A 49 7.61 -20.06 4.85
N ALA A 50 8.11 -20.58 3.74
CA ALA A 50 8.93 -21.79 3.73
C ALA A 50 10.41 -21.43 3.88
N PRO A 51 11.24 -22.29 4.51
CA PRO A 51 12.67 -22.05 4.61
C PRO A 51 13.32 -21.83 3.24
N GLY A 52 14.06 -20.73 3.10
CA GLY A 52 14.74 -20.35 1.86
C GLY A 52 13.84 -19.79 0.77
N ALA A 53 12.53 -19.67 1.00
CA ALA A 53 11.62 -19.12 0.02
C ALA A 53 11.72 -17.57 -0.03
N PRO A 54 11.65 -16.95 -1.23
CA PRO A 54 11.60 -15.51 -1.34
C PRO A 54 10.26 -14.96 -0.85
N ALA A 55 10.22 -13.68 -0.49
CA ALA A 55 8.98 -13.01 -0.15
C ALA A 55 8.05 -12.99 -1.38
N PRO A 56 6.76 -13.36 -1.23
CA PRO A 56 5.79 -13.28 -2.34
C PRO A 56 5.56 -11.85 -2.83
N TYR A 57 5.70 -10.87 -1.93
CA TYR A 57 5.51 -9.45 -2.24
C TYR A 57 6.75 -8.67 -1.87
N ILE A 58 7.21 -7.81 -2.79
CA ILE A 58 8.41 -7.02 -2.57
C ILE A 58 8.15 -5.88 -1.59
N GLY A 59 6.93 -5.36 -1.59
CA GLY A 59 6.52 -4.29 -0.69
C GLY A 59 5.01 -4.30 -0.51
N MET A 60 4.56 -3.79 0.62
CA MET A 60 3.15 -3.63 0.94
C MET A 60 2.94 -2.34 1.68
N CYS A 61 1.73 -1.79 1.59
CA CYS A 61 1.24 -0.86 2.60
C CYS A 61 -0.12 -1.29 3.09
N HIS A 62 -0.43 -0.91 4.31
CA HIS A 62 -1.72 -1.13 4.93
C HIS A 62 -2.23 0.21 5.43
N ILE A 63 -3.41 0.61 4.95
CA ILE A 63 -4.03 1.89 5.30
C ILE A 63 -5.23 1.58 6.20
N PHE A 64 -5.29 2.20 7.37
CA PHE A 64 -6.36 1.96 8.34
C PHE A 64 -7.35 3.12 8.29
N CYS A 65 -8.63 2.77 8.09
CA CYS A 65 -9.75 3.72 8.02
C CYS A 65 -10.91 3.21 8.87
N ASP A 66 -11.85 4.09 9.20
CA ASP A 66 -13.01 3.69 10.03
C ASP A 66 -13.96 2.75 9.29
N SER A 67 -14.15 2.95 7.98
CA SER A 67 -15.09 2.18 7.17
C SER A 67 -14.67 2.18 5.70
N VAL A 68 -15.27 1.29 4.91
CA VAL A 68 -15.08 1.26 3.45
C VAL A 68 -15.56 2.59 2.84
N GLU A 69 -16.69 3.09 3.30
CA GLU A 69 -17.26 4.36 2.81
C GLU A 69 -16.33 5.53 3.09
N SER A 70 -15.73 5.58 4.28
CA SER A 70 -14.77 6.61 4.65
C SER A 70 -13.54 6.55 3.75
N PHE A 71 -13.02 5.34 3.50
CA PHE A 71 -11.90 5.16 2.58
C PHE A 71 -12.23 5.64 1.17
N GLN A 72 -13.37 5.20 0.64
CA GLN A 72 -13.77 5.55 -0.74
C GLN A 72 -14.00 7.06 -0.90
N ALA A 73 -14.60 7.69 0.10
CA ALA A 73 -14.87 9.13 0.07
C ALA A 73 -13.57 9.95 0.09
N ALA A 74 -12.56 9.48 0.83
CA ALA A 74 -11.28 10.18 0.95
C ALA A 74 -10.32 9.87 -0.19
N PHE A 75 -10.29 8.62 -0.65
CA PHE A 75 -9.36 8.16 -1.69
C PHE A 75 -9.87 8.46 -3.09
N GLY A 76 -11.17 8.28 -3.34
CA GLY A 76 -11.75 8.37 -4.68
C GLY A 76 -11.42 9.65 -5.42
N PRO A 77 -11.58 10.85 -4.79
CA PRO A 77 -11.27 12.11 -5.46
C PRO A 77 -9.80 12.26 -5.87
N HIS A 78 -8.90 11.51 -5.21
CA HIS A 78 -7.46 11.59 -5.44
C HIS A 78 -6.88 10.32 -6.08
N ALA A 79 -7.71 9.33 -6.40
CA ALA A 79 -7.26 8.04 -6.92
C ALA A 79 -6.38 8.20 -8.16
N LYS A 80 -6.78 9.04 -9.10
CA LYS A 80 -6.04 9.24 -10.35
C LYS A 80 -4.64 9.80 -10.07
N ALA A 81 -4.55 10.81 -9.21
CA ALA A 81 -3.26 11.43 -8.88
C ALA A 81 -2.35 10.46 -8.11
N ILE A 82 -2.92 9.70 -7.17
CA ILE A 82 -2.16 8.71 -6.40
C ILE A 82 -1.66 7.60 -7.30
N MET A 83 -2.51 7.07 -8.17
CA MET A 83 -2.11 6.00 -9.08
C MET A 83 -1.11 6.46 -10.14
N ALA A 84 -1.18 7.72 -10.57
CA ALA A 84 -0.21 8.28 -11.51
C ALA A 84 1.22 8.32 -10.94
N ASP A 85 1.36 8.45 -9.62
CA ASP A 85 2.66 8.49 -8.96
C ASP A 85 3.34 7.12 -8.86
N VAL A 86 2.58 6.02 -9.06
CA VAL A 86 3.11 4.65 -8.94
C VAL A 86 4.30 4.41 -9.88
N ALA A 87 4.25 4.92 -11.11
CA ALA A 87 5.32 4.75 -12.07
C ALA A 87 6.65 5.36 -11.62
N ASN A 88 6.64 6.29 -10.67
CA ASN A 88 7.84 6.92 -10.14
C ASN A 88 8.64 5.98 -9.22
N TYR A 89 8.03 4.92 -8.68
CA TYR A 89 8.75 4.01 -7.80
C TYR A 89 8.70 2.54 -8.22
N THR A 90 7.79 2.16 -9.13
CA THR A 90 7.70 0.76 -9.54
C THR A 90 7.07 0.62 -10.93
N ASP A 91 7.39 -0.51 -11.59
CA ASP A 91 6.75 -0.96 -12.82
C ASP A 91 5.72 -2.08 -12.56
N LEU A 92 5.52 -2.43 -11.28
CA LEU A 92 4.59 -3.50 -10.89
C LEU A 92 3.16 -2.97 -10.79
N LYS A 93 2.20 -3.90 -10.96
CA LYS A 93 0.80 -3.65 -10.66
C LYS A 93 0.49 -4.19 -9.26
N PRO A 94 -0.01 -3.37 -8.34
CA PRO A 94 -0.36 -3.86 -7.01
C PRO A 94 -1.64 -4.67 -7.02
N VAL A 95 -1.74 -5.59 -6.06
CA VAL A 95 -2.98 -6.27 -5.69
C VAL A 95 -3.55 -5.56 -4.48
N MET A 96 -4.83 -5.20 -4.52
CA MET A 96 -5.49 -4.49 -3.43
C MET A 96 -6.55 -5.37 -2.78
N GLN A 97 -6.65 -5.29 -1.46
CA GLN A 97 -7.71 -5.93 -0.70
C GLN A 97 -8.14 -5.03 0.45
N ILE A 98 -9.44 -4.95 0.66
CA ILE A 98 -10.02 -4.28 1.82
C ILE A 98 -10.48 -5.37 2.79
N SER A 99 -10.05 -5.27 4.04
CA SER A 99 -10.35 -6.26 5.07
C SER A 99 -10.95 -5.59 6.31
N GLU A 100 -11.84 -6.31 6.98
CA GLU A 100 -12.24 -5.93 8.33
C GLU A 100 -11.15 -6.40 9.30
N VAL A 101 -10.74 -5.51 10.20
CA VAL A 101 -9.77 -5.89 11.23
C VAL A 101 -10.54 -6.61 12.32
N VAL A 102 -10.39 -7.94 12.37
CA VAL A 102 -11.09 -8.79 13.34
C VAL A 102 -10.41 -8.73 14.70
N VAL A 103 -9.08 -8.77 14.70
CA VAL A 103 -8.23 -8.60 15.88
C VAL A 103 -7.05 -7.75 15.48
N GLY A 104 -6.81 -6.68 16.21
CA GLY A 104 -5.70 -5.79 15.80
C GLY A 104 -5.15 -4.91 16.88
#